data_815bc22650734f5604e83b123fe45e01
#
_entry.id   815bc22650734f5604e83b123fe45e01
#
_cell.length_a   1.000
_cell.length_b   1.000
_cell.length_c   1.000
_cell.angle_alpha   90.00
_cell.angle_beta   90.00
_cell.angle_gamma   90.00
#
_symmetry.space_group_name_H-M   'P 1'
#
loop_
_entity.id
_entity.type
_entity.pdbx_description
1 polymer ?
#
loop_
_entity_poly.entity_id
_entity_poly.type
_entity_poly.pdbx_seq_one_letter_code
_entity_poly.pdbx_strand_id
1 'polypeptide(L)'
;MKISFSTLACPDFSWTDIYTMAKDLGFGGIEIRGLGEDIFAVNARPFTDERLPKTLEKLQSLGLEIPCLAAGCALKYKEDFDKNISEIVQYIVLAKKLGTPYIRVLGDRYPQPEGEVDDAFVVDALKLLGVIAQGFNVCLLVETNGVYSDTKRLRALLDKVNMPSVAALWDMHHPYRYAGESPRETVQNLGGLIKYVHVKDSVMVDGRPQYRMMGEGDLPIPQMLDALVDIGYDGYISLEWVKRWAQELSDAGVVFPQFANYMHDYFATLSMKEGELQENRTHTGKYVWPKETLIDATFPDVLDRMVKEFPDQICFKYTELAYTRTYSEFRDDVDQFARALIAMGVKK
;
A
#
# COMPACT_ATOMS: atom_id res chain seq x y z
N MET A 1 -2.95 7.78 11.05
CA MET A 1 -2.37 6.92 9.97
C MET A 1 -3.16 7.09 8.69
N LYS A 2 -2.50 7.01 7.52
CA LYS A 2 -3.11 7.08 6.18
C LYS A 2 -2.83 5.78 5.43
N ILE A 3 -3.65 5.42 4.44
CA ILE A 3 -3.38 4.26 3.58
C ILE A 3 -2.81 4.66 2.23
N SER A 4 -1.92 3.84 1.71
CA SER A 4 -1.36 3.90 0.36
C SER A 4 -1.21 2.49 -0.23
N PHE A 5 -0.85 2.41 -1.47
CA PHE A 5 -0.45 1.15 -2.10
C PHE A 5 0.77 1.35 -2.99
N SER A 6 1.55 0.29 -3.16
CA SER A 6 2.67 0.26 -4.10
C SER A 6 2.18 -0.09 -5.51
N THR A 7 2.69 0.61 -6.53
CA THR A 7 2.41 0.30 -7.93
C THR A 7 2.92 -1.07 -8.40
N LEU A 8 3.63 -1.81 -7.53
CA LEU A 8 3.89 -3.25 -7.74
C LEU A 8 2.62 -4.07 -7.90
N ALA A 9 1.53 -3.63 -7.26
CA ALA A 9 0.24 -4.32 -7.27
C ALA A 9 -0.49 -4.24 -8.62
N CYS A 10 -0.19 -3.23 -9.44
CA CYS A 10 -0.96 -2.92 -10.66
C CYS A 10 -0.04 -2.65 -11.87
N PRO A 11 0.79 -3.63 -12.28
CA PRO A 11 1.77 -3.43 -13.36
C PRO A 11 1.16 -3.04 -14.69
N ASP A 12 -0.08 -3.45 -14.94
CA ASP A 12 -0.79 -3.25 -16.21
C ASP A 12 -1.69 -1.99 -16.21
N PHE A 13 -1.80 -1.30 -15.07
CA PHE A 13 -2.62 -0.09 -14.98
C PHE A 13 -1.93 1.10 -15.63
N SER A 14 -2.71 1.89 -16.37
CA SER A 14 -2.27 3.22 -16.79
C SER A 14 -2.16 4.15 -15.58
N TRP A 15 -1.40 5.24 -15.72
CA TRP A 15 -1.33 6.26 -14.67
C TRP A 15 -2.72 6.81 -14.29
N THR A 16 -3.61 6.93 -15.27
CA THR A 16 -5.01 7.35 -15.05
C THR A 16 -5.76 6.35 -14.16
N ASP A 17 -5.62 5.06 -14.43
CA ASP A 17 -6.28 4.02 -13.63
C ASP A 17 -5.76 4.03 -12.19
N ILE A 18 -4.44 4.19 -12.01
CA ILE A 18 -3.79 4.22 -10.71
C ILE A 18 -4.34 5.35 -9.82
N TYR A 19 -4.32 6.60 -10.29
CA TYR A 19 -4.80 7.70 -9.45
C TYR A 19 -6.33 7.73 -9.30
N THR A 20 -7.07 7.24 -10.29
CA THR A 20 -8.53 7.10 -10.19
C THR A 20 -8.90 6.06 -9.13
N MET A 21 -8.27 4.88 -9.19
CA MET A 21 -8.47 3.82 -8.19
C MET A 21 -8.09 4.29 -6.78
N ALA A 22 -6.96 5.00 -6.65
CA ALA A 22 -6.55 5.57 -5.37
C ALA A 22 -7.63 6.51 -4.81
N LYS A 23 -8.16 7.42 -5.64
CA LYS A 23 -9.20 8.35 -5.22
C LYS A 23 -10.51 7.67 -4.86
N ASP A 24 -10.98 6.76 -5.72
CA ASP A 24 -12.28 6.10 -5.58
C ASP A 24 -12.35 5.22 -4.32
N LEU A 25 -11.21 4.64 -3.92
CA LEU A 25 -11.12 3.77 -2.73
C LEU A 25 -10.63 4.49 -1.46
N GLY A 26 -10.44 5.80 -1.51
CA GLY A 26 -10.07 6.59 -0.32
C GLY A 26 -8.61 6.44 0.12
N PHE A 27 -7.71 6.01 -0.77
CA PHE A 27 -6.28 6.09 -0.49
C PHE A 27 -5.83 7.55 -0.44
N GLY A 28 -4.92 7.86 0.49
CA GLY A 28 -4.28 9.16 0.58
C GLY A 28 -2.98 9.26 -0.23
N GLY A 29 -2.40 8.12 -0.62
CA GLY A 29 -1.11 8.10 -1.30
C GLY A 29 -0.91 6.95 -2.27
N ILE A 30 0.04 7.14 -3.19
CA ILE A 30 0.49 6.16 -4.17
C ILE A 30 2.01 6.03 -4.03
N GLU A 31 2.50 4.86 -3.63
CA GLU A 31 3.92 4.55 -3.64
C GLU A 31 4.34 4.09 -5.03
N ILE A 32 5.41 4.67 -5.54
CA ILE A 32 5.88 4.37 -6.90
C ILE A 32 7.04 3.38 -6.88
N ARG A 33 6.81 2.19 -7.41
CA ARG A 33 7.82 1.16 -7.70
C ARG A 33 7.77 0.73 -9.17
N GLY A 34 7.91 1.70 -10.06
CA GLY A 34 7.72 1.54 -11.50
C GLY A 34 6.27 1.76 -11.94
N LEU A 35 6.10 2.09 -13.22
CA LEU A 35 4.81 2.33 -13.87
C LEU A 35 4.82 1.63 -15.23
N GLY A 36 3.83 0.77 -15.50
CA GLY A 36 3.81 -0.01 -16.73
C GLY A 36 5.10 -0.80 -16.92
N GLU A 37 5.76 -0.66 -18.05
CA GLU A 37 7.05 -1.29 -18.34
C GLU A 37 8.25 -0.59 -17.69
N ASP A 38 8.10 0.67 -17.28
CA ASP A 38 9.17 1.48 -16.67
C ASP A 38 9.36 1.10 -15.18
N ILE A 39 10.22 0.12 -14.90
CA ILE A 39 10.58 -0.24 -13.52
C ILE A 39 11.36 0.89 -12.84
N PHE A 40 12.18 1.62 -13.59
CA PHE A 40 12.90 2.78 -13.12
C PHE A 40 12.00 4.01 -13.20
N ALA A 41 11.40 4.40 -12.07
CA ALA A 41 10.36 5.43 -12.01
C ALA A 41 10.78 6.79 -12.60
N VAL A 42 12.08 7.09 -12.61
CA VAL A 42 12.61 8.33 -13.20
C VAL A 42 12.32 8.45 -14.69
N ASN A 43 12.21 7.32 -15.40
CA ASN A 43 11.91 7.28 -16.83
C ASN A 43 10.41 7.27 -17.13
N ALA A 44 9.58 7.08 -16.12
CA ALA A 44 8.15 6.91 -16.31
C ALA A 44 7.52 8.19 -16.88
N ARG A 45 6.70 8.02 -17.92
CA ARG A 45 6.10 9.12 -18.69
C ARG A 45 5.41 10.22 -17.86
N PRO A 46 4.68 9.92 -16.77
CA PRO A 46 4.05 10.96 -15.94
C PRO A 46 5.05 11.90 -15.25
N PHE A 47 6.31 11.46 -15.08
CA PHE A 47 7.36 12.16 -14.33
C PHE A 47 8.40 12.85 -15.20
N THR A 48 8.26 12.78 -16.52
CA THR A 48 9.09 13.58 -17.44
C THR A 48 8.87 15.08 -17.23
N ASP A 49 9.88 15.90 -17.46
CA ASP A 49 9.81 17.36 -17.24
C ASP A 49 8.62 18.01 -17.97
N GLU A 50 8.23 17.48 -19.14
CA GLU A 50 7.07 17.96 -19.90
C GLU A 50 5.73 17.66 -19.22
N ARG A 51 5.62 16.49 -18.58
CA ARG A 51 4.35 15.95 -18.02
C ARG A 51 4.17 16.24 -16.54
N LEU A 52 5.26 16.39 -15.83
CA LEU A 52 5.29 16.54 -14.39
C LEU A 52 4.36 17.63 -13.85
N PRO A 53 4.30 18.85 -14.44
CA PRO A 53 3.38 19.89 -13.94
C PRO A 53 1.91 19.44 -13.95
N LYS A 54 1.47 18.76 -15.02
CA LYS A 54 0.10 18.23 -15.13
C LYS A 54 -0.15 17.08 -14.17
N THR A 55 0.87 16.26 -13.93
CA THR A 55 0.80 15.16 -12.94
C THR A 55 0.60 15.72 -11.53
N LEU A 56 1.38 16.72 -11.14
CA LEU A 56 1.26 17.37 -9.84
C LEU A 56 -0.08 18.08 -9.65
N GLU A 57 -0.54 18.85 -10.65
CA GLU A 57 -1.85 19.48 -10.63
C GLU A 57 -2.97 18.46 -10.46
N LYS A 58 -2.89 17.32 -11.18
CA LYS A 58 -3.88 16.25 -11.09
C LYS A 58 -3.89 15.60 -9.70
N LEU A 59 -2.74 15.23 -9.16
CA LEU A 59 -2.64 14.67 -7.82
C LEU A 59 -3.19 15.63 -6.76
N GLN A 60 -2.80 16.90 -6.83
CA GLN A 60 -3.29 17.94 -5.93
C GLN A 60 -4.82 18.10 -6.01
N SER A 61 -5.39 18.11 -7.21
CA SER A 61 -6.85 18.22 -7.42
C SER A 61 -7.62 17.02 -6.83
N LEU A 62 -6.99 15.87 -6.71
CA LEU A 62 -7.56 14.65 -6.13
C LEU A 62 -7.26 14.51 -4.63
N GLY A 63 -6.39 15.35 -4.06
CA GLY A 63 -5.90 15.22 -2.69
C GLY A 63 -5.02 13.99 -2.49
N LEU A 64 -4.27 13.58 -3.53
CA LEU A 64 -3.37 12.44 -3.50
C LEU A 64 -1.91 12.87 -3.37
N GLU A 65 -1.12 12.10 -2.63
CA GLU A 65 0.32 12.31 -2.46
C GLU A 65 1.10 11.14 -3.08
N ILE A 66 2.39 11.36 -3.36
CA ILE A 66 3.35 10.29 -3.58
C ILE A 66 4.26 10.27 -2.34
N PRO A 67 3.91 9.48 -1.30
CA PRO A 67 4.63 9.52 -0.03
C PRO A 67 6.01 8.86 -0.09
N CYS A 68 6.21 7.91 -1.00
CA CYS A 68 7.44 7.16 -1.12
C CYS A 68 7.74 6.76 -2.57
N LEU A 69 9.02 6.85 -2.95
CA LEU A 69 9.56 6.23 -4.15
C LEU A 69 10.37 4.99 -3.72
N ALA A 70 10.08 3.83 -4.29
CA ALA A 70 10.80 2.60 -3.97
C ALA A 70 11.89 2.33 -5.02
N ALA A 71 13.16 2.59 -4.69
CA ALA A 71 14.30 2.28 -5.55
C ALA A 71 14.57 0.77 -5.59
N GLY A 72 15.19 0.29 -6.68
CA GLY A 72 15.48 -1.13 -6.88
C GLY A 72 16.86 -1.57 -6.39
N CYS A 73 17.71 -0.66 -6.01
CA CYS A 73 19.10 -0.92 -5.65
C CYS A 73 19.25 -1.54 -4.25
N ALA A 74 20.20 -2.48 -4.14
CA ALA A 74 20.58 -3.12 -2.89
C ALA A 74 22.05 -2.76 -2.56
N LEU A 75 22.23 -2.13 -1.40
CA LEU A 75 23.53 -1.53 -1.02
C LEU A 75 24.60 -2.56 -0.62
N LYS A 76 24.25 -3.83 -0.42
CA LYS A 76 25.21 -4.87 -0.04
C LYS A 76 26.27 -5.17 -1.12
N TYR A 77 25.98 -4.86 -2.39
CA TYR A 77 26.82 -5.23 -3.51
C TYR A 77 27.86 -4.15 -3.82
N LYS A 78 29.12 -4.43 -3.48
CA LYS A 78 30.24 -3.49 -3.72
C LYS A 78 30.50 -3.27 -5.20
N GLU A 79 30.28 -4.28 -6.02
CA GLU A 79 30.41 -4.26 -7.48
C GLU A 79 29.39 -3.35 -8.17
N ASP A 80 28.23 -3.16 -7.56
CA ASP A 80 27.15 -2.31 -8.08
C ASP A 80 27.16 -0.89 -7.45
N PHE A 81 28.19 -0.54 -6.66
CA PHE A 81 28.20 0.68 -5.85
C PHE A 81 27.90 1.94 -6.66
N ASP A 82 28.70 2.21 -7.70
CA ASP A 82 28.55 3.42 -8.51
C ASP A 82 27.19 3.48 -9.21
N LYS A 83 26.69 2.35 -9.68
CA LYS A 83 25.37 2.22 -10.28
C LYS A 83 24.27 2.53 -9.26
N ASN A 84 24.36 1.94 -8.07
CA ASN A 84 23.37 2.14 -7.00
C ASN A 84 23.37 3.60 -6.52
N ILE A 85 24.55 4.22 -6.34
CA ILE A 85 24.66 5.64 -5.99
C ILE A 85 24.01 6.51 -7.08
N SER A 86 24.34 6.26 -8.36
CA SER A 86 23.77 7.02 -9.48
C SER A 86 22.24 6.87 -9.54
N GLU A 87 21.71 5.67 -9.34
CA GLU A 87 20.26 5.42 -9.32
C GLU A 87 19.59 6.20 -8.18
N ILE A 88 20.11 6.09 -6.95
CA ILE A 88 19.48 6.76 -5.79
C ILE A 88 19.54 8.28 -5.94
N VAL A 89 20.64 8.84 -6.48
CA VAL A 89 20.73 10.29 -6.74
C VAL A 89 19.65 10.75 -7.72
N GLN A 90 19.37 9.98 -8.77
CA GLN A 90 18.29 10.29 -9.70
C GLN A 90 16.90 10.22 -9.02
N TYR A 91 16.67 9.24 -8.13
CA TYR A 91 15.47 9.19 -7.30
C TYR A 91 15.36 10.37 -6.34
N ILE A 92 16.47 10.84 -5.74
CA ILE A 92 16.48 12.04 -4.88
C ILE A 92 16.05 13.29 -5.68
N VAL A 93 16.55 13.45 -6.89
CA VAL A 93 16.14 14.55 -7.77
C VAL A 93 14.67 14.47 -8.13
N LEU A 94 14.18 13.26 -8.47
CA LEU A 94 12.76 13.04 -8.77
C LEU A 94 11.89 13.30 -7.52
N ALA A 95 12.28 12.79 -6.37
CA ALA A 95 11.57 13.00 -5.10
C ALA A 95 11.42 14.49 -4.79
N LYS A 96 12.48 15.29 -4.98
CA LYS A 96 12.42 16.74 -4.83
C LYS A 96 11.42 17.39 -5.77
N LYS A 97 11.39 16.98 -7.04
CA LYS A 97 10.45 17.49 -8.06
C LYS A 97 9.00 17.15 -7.72
N LEU A 98 8.76 15.95 -7.16
CA LEU A 98 7.42 15.45 -6.77
C LEU A 98 6.96 15.97 -5.40
N GLY A 99 7.85 16.51 -4.59
CA GLY A 99 7.55 16.82 -3.18
C GLY A 99 7.45 15.57 -2.30
N THR A 100 8.03 14.44 -2.75
CA THR A 100 8.04 13.16 -2.05
C THR A 100 9.08 13.17 -0.93
N PRO A 101 8.70 12.87 0.32
CA PRO A 101 9.62 12.94 1.45
C PRO A 101 10.54 11.73 1.58
N TYR A 102 10.15 10.56 1.05
CA TYR A 102 10.82 9.30 1.33
C TYR A 102 11.25 8.56 0.07
N ILE A 103 12.44 7.93 0.16
CA ILE A 103 12.91 6.97 -0.85
C ILE A 103 13.27 5.68 -0.13
N ARG A 104 12.63 4.58 -0.47
CA ARG A 104 13.00 3.27 0.02
C ARG A 104 14.25 2.78 -0.69
N VAL A 105 15.21 2.30 0.09
CA VAL A 105 16.44 1.63 -0.34
C VAL A 105 16.57 0.27 0.33
N LEU A 106 17.21 -0.68 -0.34
CA LEU A 106 17.47 -2.01 0.22
C LEU A 106 18.91 -2.07 0.73
N GLY A 107 19.08 -2.45 1.99
CA GLY A 107 20.38 -2.82 2.53
C GLY A 107 20.81 -4.20 2.04
N ASP A 108 19.87 -5.16 1.98
CA ASP A 108 20.03 -6.50 1.40
C ASP A 108 18.95 -6.72 0.32
N ARG A 109 19.23 -7.56 -0.67
CA ARG A 109 18.43 -7.64 -1.90
C ARG A 109 17.12 -8.41 -1.75
N TYR A 110 17.18 -9.58 -1.14
CA TYR A 110 16.03 -10.48 -1.07
C TYR A 110 15.32 -10.35 0.28
N PRO A 111 14.00 -10.59 0.35
CA PRO A 111 13.25 -10.56 1.60
C PRO A 111 13.79 -11.53 2.65
N GLN A 112 14.10 -12.75 2.23
CA GLN A 112 14.74 -13.75 3.07
C GLN A 112 16.25 -13.47 3.18
N PRO A 113 16.83 -13.51 4.40
CA PRO A 113 18.27 -13.33 4.58
C PRO A 113 19.08 -14.35 3.78
N GLU A 114 20.00 -13.88 2.94
CA GLU A 114 20.89 -14.72 2.14
C GLU A 114 22.33 -14.21 2.19
N GLY A 115 23.25 -15.10 2.62
CA GLY A 115 24.67 -14.80 2.67
C GLY A 115 25.05 -13.71 3.66
N GLU A 116 26.26 -13.19 3.51
CA GLU A 116 26.82 -12.16 4.39
C GLU A 116 26.63 -10.76 3.79
N VAL A 117 26.46 -9.79 4.67
CA VAL A 117 26.43 -8.36 4.34
C VAL A 117 27.46 -7.63 5.18
N ASP A 118 28.31 -6.83 4.52
CA ASP A 118 29.27 -5.95 5.16
C ASP A 118 28.54 -4.67 5.64
N ASP A 119 28.13 -4.69 6.90
CA ASP A 119 27.41 -3.55 7.51
C ASP A 119 28.23 -2.25 7.48
N ALA A 120 29.60 -2.31 7.55
CA ALA A 120 30.43 -1.12 7.50
C ALA A 120 30.34 -0.46 6.12
N PHE A 121 30.38 -1.25 5.06
CA PHE A 121 30.19 -0.77 3.69
C PHE A 121 28.80 -0.14 3.48
N VAL A 122 27.75 -0.79 3.98
CA VAL A 122 26.37 -0.25 3.89
C VAL A 122 26.24 1.07 4.66
N VAL A 123 26.87 1.17 5.84
CA VAL A 123 26.93 2.42 6.63
C VAL A 123 27.58 3.54 5.83
N ASP A 124 28.73 3.28 5.20
CA ASP A 124 29.46 4.30 4.44
C ASP A 124 28.66 4.76 3.21
N ALA A 125 28.01 3.82 2.50
CA ALA A 125 27.12 4.14 1.39
C ALA A 125 25.93 5.00 1.84
N LEU A 126 25.30 4.65 2.96
CA LEU A 126 24.16 5.40 3.52
C LEU A 126 24.58 6.79 4.01
N LYS A 127 25.77 6.95 4.58
CA LYS A 127 26.30 8.28 4.97
C LYS A 127 26.51 9.17 3.75
N LEU A 128 27.14 8.65 2.70
CA LEU A 128 27.34 9.39 1.44
C LEU A 128 25.99 9.85 0.85
N LEU A 129 25.05 8.92 0.70
CA LEU A 129 23.71 9.19 0.15
C LEU A 129 22.88 10.07 1.07
N GLY A 130 23.01 9.90 2.39
CA GLY A 130 22.31 10.68 3.39
C GLY A 130 22.68 12.17 3.36
N VAL A 131 23.95 12.50 3.13
CA VAL A 131 24.39 13.90 2.93
C VAL A 131 23.68 14.50 1.71
N ILE A 132 23.63 13.77 0.60
CA ILE A 132 22.97 14.23 -0.62
C ILE A 132 21.46 14.41 -0.36
N ALA A 133 20.80 13.38 0.19
CA ALA A 133 19.37 13.39 0.47
C ALA A 133 18.97 14.55 1.40
N GLN A 134 19.77 14.85 2.42
CA GLN A 134 19.56 15.96 3.33
C GLN A 134 19.54 17.32 2.60
N GLY A 135 20.43 17.52 1.61
CA GLY A 135 20.45 18.72 0.80
C GLY A 135 19.19 18.95 -0.04
N PHE A 136 18.41 17.90 -0.28
CA PHE A 136 17.14 17.93 -1.02
C PHE A 136 15.89 17.85 -0.12
N ASN A 137 16.05 17.78 1.21
CA ASN A 137 14.98 17.51 2.16
C ASN A 137 14.25 16.18 1.90
N VAL A 138 15.00 15.13 1.55
CA VAL A 138 14.53 13.78 1.32
C VAL A 138 15.13 12.88 2.39
N CYS A 139 14.40 11.89 2.86
CA CYS A 139 14.87 10.87 3.79
C CYS A 139 14.94 9.51 3.09
N LEU A 140 16.07 8.85 3.20
CA LEU A 140 16.28 7.48 2.73
C LEU A 140 15.77 6.51 3.79
N LEU A 141 14.95 5.57 3.40
CA LEU A 141 14.41 4.57 4.30
C LEU A 141 15.00 3.19 3.98
N VAL A 142 15.77 2.65 4.91
CA VAL A 142 16.27 1.28 4.81
C VAL A 142 15.13 0.35 5.20
N GLU A 143 14.73 -0.50 4.26
CA GLU A 143 13.67 -1.47 4.50
C GLU A 143 14.16 -2.62 5.40
N THR A 144 13.27 -3.13 6.26
CA THR A 144 13.48 -4.34 7.06
C THR A 144 13.49 -5.58 6.16
N ASN A 145 14.52 -5.71 5.30
CA ASN A 145 14.64 -6.70 4.24
C ASN A 145 15.93 -7.51 4.38
N GLY A 146 15.90 -8.80 4.05
CA GLY A 146 17.04 -9.68 4.12
C GLY A 146 17.62 -9.75 5.53
N VAL A 147 18.95 -9.58 5.68
CA VAL A 147 19.60 -9.61 7.00
C VAL A 147 19.13 -8.50 7.93
N TYR A 148 18.55 -7.43 7.40
CA TYR A 148 17.98 -6.33 8.19
C TYR A 148 16.51 -6.57 8.59
N SER A 149 15.95 -7.74 8.29
CA SER A 149 14.73 -8.22 8.94
C SER A 149 14.95 -8.50 10.44
N ASP A 150 16.21 -8.76 10.86
CA ASP A 150 16.64 -8.58 12.24
C ASP A 150 16.70 -7.08 12.56
N THR A 151 15.67 -6.58 13.23
CA THR A 151 15.55 -5.13 13.47
C THR A 151 16.53 -4.59 14.51
N LYS A 152 17.14 -5.44 15.34
CA LYS A 152 18.28 -5.05 16.21
C LYS A 152 19.50 -4.74 15.35
N ARG A 153 19.76 -5.56 14.32
CA ARG A 153 20.86 -5.31 13.37
C ARG A 153 20.61 -4.03 12.57
N LEU A 154 19.37 -3.85 12.07
CA LEU A 154 19.01 -2.61 11.40
C LEU A 154 19.17 -1.40 12.31
N ARG A 155 18.73 -1.47 13.56
CA ARG A 155 18.91 -0.41 14.54
C ARG A 155 20.38 -0.07 14.74
N ALA A 156 21.23 -1.07 14.92
CA ALA A 156 22.67 -0.87 15.08
C ALA A 156 23.33 -0.23 13.83
N LEU A 157 22.84 -0.58 12.63
CA LEU A 157 23.24 0.06 11.37
C LEU A 157 22.87 1.54 11.38
N LEU A 158 21.59 1.86 11.66
CA LEU A 158 21.08 3.24 11.65
C LEU A 158 21.75 4.11 12.73
N ASP A 159 22.04 3.56 13.91
CA ASP A 159 22.79 4.26 14.95
C ASP A 159 24.23 4.62 14.52
N LYS A 160 24.89 3.76 13.73
CA LYS A 160 26.20 4.05 13.14
C LYS A 160 26.14 5.09 12.01
N VAL A 161 25.07 5.07 11.23
CA VAL A 161 24.81 6.11 10.21
C VAL A 161 24.56 7.47 10.87
N ASN A 162 23.72 7.51 11.89
CA ASN A 162 23.40 8.67 12.73
C ASN A 162 23.11 9.94 11.93
N MET A 163 22.20 9.86 10.97
CA MET A 163 21.79 10.98 10.13
C MET A 163 20.26 11.13 10.13
N PRO A 164 19.71 12.36 10.26
CA PRO A 164 18.26 12.58 10.23
C PRO A 164 17.63 12.29 8.85
N SER A 165 18.45 12.24 7.80
CA SER A 165 18.08 11.91 6.43
C SER A 165 18.10 10.41 6.12
N VAL A 166 18.33 9.56 7.13
CA VAL A 166 18.31 8.09 6.99
C VAL A 166 17.51 7.49 8.15
N ALA A 167 16.51 6.70 7.83
CA ALA A 167 15.59 6.09 8.79
C ALA A 167 15.18 4.68 8.34
N ALA A 168 14.13 4.11 8.93
CA ALA A 168 13.63 2.79 8.62
C ALA A 168 12.29 2.83 7.87
N LEU A 169 12.13 1.88 6.96
CA LEU A 169 10.84 1.40 6.48
C LEU A 169 10.59 0.04 7.12
N TRP A 170 9.52 -0.07 7.86
CA TRP A 170 9.08 -1.34 8.42
C TRP A 170 8.20 -2.08 7.42
N ASP A 171 8.73 -3.10 6.76
CA ASP A 171 7.88 -4.11 6.15
C ASP A 171 7.44 -5.08 7.25
N MET A 172 6.15 -5.10 7.55
CA MET A 172 5.60 -5.89 8.67
C MET A 172 5.80 -7.40 8.51
N HIS A 173 5.90 -7.87 7.27
CA HIS A 173 6.05 -9.28 6.95
C HIS A 173 7.43 -9.83 7.30
N HIS A 174 8.50 -9.09 6.98
CA HIS A 174 9.85 -9.64 6.98
C HIS A 174 10.42 -9.94 8.37
N PRO A 175 10.39 -9.03 9.36
CA PRO A 175 10.83 -9.33 10.72
C PRO A 175 10.07 -10.51 11.35
N TYR A 176 8.76 -10.54 11.16
CA TYR A 176 7.93 -11.61 11.67
C TYR A 176 8.27 -12.98 11.05
N ARG A 177 8.39 -13.02 9.70
CA ARG A 177 8.62 -14.27 8.96
C ARG A 177 10.05 -14.79 9.05
N TYR A 178 11.04 -13.89 8.98
CA TYR A 178 12.43 -14.30 8.78
C TYR A 178 13.32 -14.09 10.00
N ALA A 179 12.97 -13.18 10.90
CA ALA A 179 13.68 -13.00 12.16
C ALA A 179 12.92 -13.55 13.38
N GLY A 180 11.65 -13.96 13.20
CA GLY A 180 10.80 -14.46 14.30
C GLY A 180 10.46 -13.38 15.34
N GLU A 181 10.56 -12.10 14.95
CA GLU A 181 10.26 -10.98 15.84
C GLU A 181 8.76 -10.77 15.98
N SER A 182 8.32 -10.53 17.21
CA SER A 182 6.97 -10.02 17.46
C SER A 182 6.85 -8.55 17.02
N PRO A 183 5.65 -8.05 16.68
CA PRO A 183 5.45 -6.64 16.34
C PRO A 183 5.96 -5.67 17.42
N ARG A 184 5.81 -6.06 18.69
CA ARG A 184 6.27 -5.28 19.84
C ARG A 184 7.79 -5.17 19.89
N GLU A 185 8.51 -6.25 19.59
CA GLU A 185 9.99 -6.22 19.53
C GLU A 185 10.47 -5.31 18.43
N THR A 186 9.87 -5.38 17.24
CA THR A 186 10.21 -4.52 16.11
C THR A 186 10.06 -3.03 16.47
N VAL A 187 8.90 -2.63 17.04
CA VAL A 187 8.72 -1.23 17.43
C VAL A 187 9.58 -0.82 18.61
N GLN A 188 9.94 -1.73 19.52
CA GLN A 188 10.90 -1.46 20.58
C GLN A 188 12.31 -1.20 20.03
N ASN A 189 12.71 -1.93 19.00
CA ASN A 189 14.03 -1.76 18.38
C ASN A 189 14.10 -0.50 17.53
N LEU A 190 13.09 -0.22 16.69
CA LEU A 190 13.13 0.85 15.69
C LEU A 190 12.41 2.14 16.16
N GLY A 191 11.29 2.01 16.85
CA GLY A 191 10.54 3.15 17.42
C GLY A 191 10.31 4.29 16.43
N GLY A 192 10.66 5.49 16.83
CA GLY A 192 10.51 6.71 16.03
C GLY A 192 11.35 6.78 14.74
N LEU A 193 12.23 5.79 14.48
CA LEU A 193 12.92 5.66 13.20
C LEU A 193 12.02 5.11 12.10
N ILE A 194 10.90 4.47 12.43
CA ILE A 194 9.91 4.02 11.45
C ILE A 194 9.22 5.25 10.85
N LYS A 195 9.43 5.49 9.55
CA LYS A 195 8.83 6.63 8.82
C LYS A 195 7.84 6.21 7.75
N TYR A 196 7.86 4.95 7.35
CA TYR A 196 6.97 4.38 6.36
C TYR A 196 6.77 2.89 6.64
N VAL A 197 5.63 2.34 6.25
CA VAL A 197 5.28 0.96 6.56
C VAL A 197 4.78 0.26 5.30
N HIS A 198 5.32 -0.93 5.03
CA HIS A 198 4.76 -1.90 4.09
C HIS A 198 3.95 -2.94 4.84
N VAL A 199 2.80 -3.28 4.30
CA VAL A 199 1.96 -4.35 4.81
C VAL A 199 1.55 -5.30 3.69
N LYS A 200 1.57 -6.57 3.99
CA LYS A 200 1.08 -7.68 3.18
C LYS A 200 0.81 -8.86 4.08
N ASP A 201 -0.10 -9.74 3.67
CA ASP A 201 -0.43 -10.94 4.43
C ASP A 201 -0.03 -12.20 3.67
N SER A 202 0.22 -13.29 4.39
CA SER A 202 0.64 -14.56 3.81
C SER A 202 0.37 -15.72 4.78
N VAL A 203 0.47 -16.93 4.26
CA VAL A 203 0.65 -18.17 5.03
C VAL A 203 1.96 -18.85 4.62
N MET A 204 2.55 -19.64 5.51
CA MET A 204 3.72 -20.45 5.16
C MET A 204 3.28 -21.81 4.64
N VAL A 205 3.69 -22.15 3.41
CA VAL A 205 3.45 -23.45 2.79
C VAL A 205 4.79 -24.00 2.31
N ASP A 206 5.16 -25.18 2.78
CA ASP A 206 6.44 -25.83 2.45
C ASP A 206 7.67 -24.92 2.61
N GLY A 207 7.68 -24.11 3.68
CA GLY A 207 8.77 -23.18 4.01
C GLY A 207 8.83 -21.93 3.15
N ARG A 208 7.83 -21.66 2.32
CA ARG A 208 7.73 -20.47 1.47
C ARG A 208 6.47 -19.66 1.78
N PRO A 209 6.54 -18.33 1.76
CA PRO A 209 5.35 -17.51 1.94
C PRO A 209 4.46 -17.60 0.68
N GLN A 210 3.18 -17.88 0.91
CA GLN A 210 2.13 -17.71 -0.07
C GLN A 210 1.29 -16.49 0.34
N TYR A 211 1.31 -15.45 -0.48
CA TYR A 211 0.57 -14.22 -0.20
C TYR A 211 -0.93 -14.45 -0.20
N ARG A 212 -1.61 -13.76 0.69
CA ARG A 212 -3.07 -13.79 0.89
C ARG A 212 -3.59 -12.36 0.94
N MET A 213 -4.87 -12.18 0.66
CA MET A 213 -5.54 -10.92 0.92
C MET A 213 -5.50 -10.59 2.41
N MET A 214 -5.60 -9.32 2.74
CA MET A 214 -5.43 -8.84 4.11
C MET A 214 -6.42 -9.53 5.06
N GLY A 215 -5.91 -10.14 6.13
CA GLY A 215 -6.68 -10.89 7.09
C GLY A 215 -7.00 -12.34 6.72
N GLU A 216 -6.56 -12.82 5.54
CA GLU A 216 -6.71 -14.22 5.12
C GLU A 216 -5.44 -15.05 5.34
N GLY A 217 -4.36 -14.42 5.78
CA GLY A 217 -3.12 -15.06 6.17
C GLY A 217 -3.06 -15.39 7.66
N ASP A 218 -1.85 -15.63 8.14
CA ASP A 218 -1.58 -15.93 9.54
C ASP A 218 -0.62 -14.92 10.20
N LEU A 219 -0.38 -13.78 9.55
CA LEU A 219 0.33 -12.68 10.20
C LEU A 219 -0.58 -12.01 11.24
N PRO A 220 -0.04 -11.60 12.39
CA PRO A 220 -0.80 -10.89 13.42
C PRO A 220 -1.03 -9.42 13.03
N ILE A 221 -1.68 -9.17 11.88
CA ILE A 221 -1.86 -7.82 11.34
C ILE A 221 -2.49 -6.84 12.34
N PRO A 222 -3.56 -7.20 13.08
CA PRO A 222 -4.12 -6.28 14.08
C PRO A 222 -3.10 -5.87 15.16
N GLN A 223 -2.28 -6.83 15.65
CA GLN A 223 -1.24 -6.54 16.64
C GLN A 223 -0.10 -5.69 16.06
N MET A 224 0.21 -5.84 14.76
CA MET A 224 1.17 -5.00 14.05
C MET A 224 0.68 -3.55 13.93
N LEU A 225 -0.59 -3.38 13.62
CA LEU A 225 -1.23 -2.08 13.55
C LEU A 225 -1.36 -1.43 14.95
N ASP A 226 -1.73 -2.21 15.97
CA ASP A 226 -1.77 -1.75 17.36
C ASP A 226 -0.38 -1.29 17.84
N ALA A 227 0.70 -1.99 17.46
CA ALA A 227 2.07 -1.57 17.79
C ALA A 227 2.46 -0.23 17.16
N LEU A 228 1.95 0.11 15.97
CA LEU A 228 2.12 1.45 15.38
C LEU A 228 1.37 2.52 16.16
N VAL A 229 0.16 2.21 16.64
CA VAL A 229 -0.62 3.12 17.49
C VAL A 229 0.14 3.39 18.79
N ASP A 230 0.70 2.34 19.41
CA ASP A 230 1.42 2.44 20.69
C ASP A 230 2.64 3.39 20.62
N ILE A 231 3.30 3.48 19.46
CA ILE A 231 4.42 4.41 19.24
C ILE A 231 4.00 5.77 18.66
N GLY A 232 2.71 6.03 18.51
CA GLY A 232 2.19 7.28 17.95
C GLY A 232 2.50 7.49 16.47
N TYR A 233 2.62 6.41 15.70
CA TYR A 233 2.85 6.50 14.24
C TYR A 233 1.64 7.09 13.54
N ASP A 234 1.85 8.13 12.74
CA ASP A 234 0.81 8.84 11.98
C ASP A 234 1.02 8.83 10.44
N GLY A 235 2.06 8.13 9.99
CA GLY A 235 2.45 8.04 8.58
C GLY A 235 1.55 7.15 7.73
N TYR A 236 2.11 6.70 6.61
CA TYR A 236 1.44 5.85 5.63
C TYR A 236 1.66 4.36 5.91
N ILE A 237 0.58 3.58 5.76
CA ILE A 237 0.60 2.12 5.68
C ILE A 237 0.32 1.78 4.22
N SER A 238 1.34 1.23 3.53
CA SER A 238 1.31 0.94 2.10
C SER A 238 1.10 -0.55 1.87
N LEU A 239 0.08 -0.91 1.12
CA LEU A 239 -0.07 -2.27 0.64
C LEU A 239 1.03 -2.59 -0.38
N GLU A 240 1.94 -3.50 -0.02
CA GLU A 240 2.95 -4.02 -0.95
C GLU A 240 2.49 -5.36 -1.54
N TRP A 241 1.57 -5.31 -2.49
CA TRP A 241 1.12 -6.48 -3.25
C TRP A 241 2.01 -6.70 -4.46
N VAL A 242 2.77 -7.79 -4.47
CA VAL A 242 3.90 -8.00 -5.38
C VAL A 242 3.52 -8.64 -6.72
N LYS A 243 2.34 -8.33 -7.27
CA LYS A 243 1.83 -8.92 -8.52
C LYS A 243 2.77 -8.78 -9.70
N ARG A 244 3.55 -7.69 -9.78
CA ARG A 244 4.58 -7.52 -10.82
C ARG A 244 5.58 -8.67 -10.86
N TRP A 245 5.89 -9.28 -9.70
CA TRP A 245 6.85 -10.36 -9.58
C TRP A 245 6.18 -11.74 -9.49
N ALA A 246 4.91 -11.81 -9.13
CA ALA A 246 4.13 -13.01 -8.91
C ALA A 246 2.78 -12.87 -9.64
N GLN A 247 2.80 -13.16 -10.94
CA GLN A 247 1.67 -12.92 -11.86
C GLN A 247 0.41 -13.69 -11.50
N GLU A 248 0.55 -14.79 -10.74
CA GLU A 248 -0.55 -15.63 -10.25
C GLU A 248 -1.38 -14.97 -9.14
N LEU A 249 -0.89 -13.89 -8.54
CA LEU A 249 -1.61 -13.16 -7.50
C LEU A 249 -2.86 -12.47 -8.05
N SER A 250 -3.85 -12.27 -7.19
CA SER A 250 -5.10 -11.57 -7.53
C SER A 250 -4.85 -10.16 -8.05
N ASP A 251 -5.71 -9.72 -8.95
CA ASP A 251 -5.61 -8.40 -9.58
C ASP A 251 -5.87 -7.26 -8.62
N ALA A 252 -5.28 -6.10 -8.91
CA ALA A 252 -5.42 -4.88 -8.12
C ALA A 252 -6.89 -4.47 -7.92
N GLY A 253 -7.75 -4.69 -8.93
CA GLY A 253 -9.19 -4.44 -8.84
C GLY A 253 -9.92 -5.24 -7.76
N VAL A 254 -9.34 -6.35 -7.30
CA VAL A 254 -9.85 -7.17 -6.19
C VAL A 254 -9.16 -6.80 -4.87
N VAL A 255 -7.84 -6.69 -4.92
CA VAL A 255 -7.02 -6.54 -3.72
C VAL A 255 -7.13 -5.14 -3.10
N PHE A 256 -7.19 -4.09 -3.91
CA PHE A 256 -7.26 -2.73 -3.39
C PHE A 256 -8.56 -2.43 -2.62
N PRO A 257 -9.77 -2.77 -3.15
CA PRO A 257 -11.00 -2.61 -2.37
C PRO A 257 -10.99 -3.43 -1.09
N GLN A 258 -10.47 -4.67 -1.13
CA GLN A 258 -10.39 -5.53 0.05
C GLN A 258 -9.48 -4.93 1.12
N PHE A 259 -8.28 -4.46 0.73
CA PHE A 259 -7.37 -3.80 1.65
C PHE A 259 -7.95 -2.49 2.21
N ALA A 260 -8.53 -1.65 1.37
CA ALA A 260 -9.15 -0.40 1.82
C ALA A 260 -10.24 -0.67 2.86
N ASN A 261 -11.13 -1.63 2.61
CA ASN A 261 -12.17 -2.02 3.55
C ASN A 261 -11.59 -2.56 4.86
N TYR A 262 -10.59 -3.46 4.79
CA TYR A 262 -9.92 -4.00 5.98
C TYR A 262 -9.34 -2.87 6.86
N MET A 263 -8.67 -1.90 6.25
CA MET A 263 -8.08 -0.78 6.98
C MET A 263 -9.12 0.19 7.52
N HIS A 264 -10.20 0.45 6.78
CA HIS A 264 -11.31 1.27 7.26
C HIS A 264 -11.97 0.63 8.48
N ASP A 265 -12.20 -0.69 8.47
CA ASP A 265 -12.75 -1.42 9.60
C ASP A 265 -11.82 -1.34 10.82
N TYR A 266 -10.51 -1.49 10.61
CA TYR A 266 -9.53 -1.32 11.69
C TYR A 266 -9.56 0.11 12.26
N PHE A 267 -9.55 1.15 11.43
CA PHE A 267 -9.61 2.54 11.88
C PHE A 267 -10.92 2.86 12.62
N ALA A 268 -12.03 2.29 12.17
CA ALA A 268 -13.30 2.41 12.88
C ALA A 268 -13.21 1.83 14.32
N THR A 269 -12.48 0.71 14.50
CA THR A 269 -12.26 0.15 15.85
C THR A 269 -11.41 1.04 16.73
N LEU A 270 -10.44 1.80 16.18
CA LEU A 270 -9.65 2.77 16.94
C LEU A 270 -10.51 3.94 17.41
N SER A 271 -11.32 4.51 16.52
CA SER A 271 -12.25 5.59 16.87
C SER A 271 -13.24 5.18 17.97
N MET A 272 -13.63 3.90 17.96
CA MET A 272 -14.47 3.32 19.01
C MET A 272 -13.76 3.18 20.36
N LYS A 273 -12.43 2.97 20.35
CA LYS A 273 -11.63 2.90 21.60
C LYS A 273 -11.46 4.27 22.28
N GLU A 274 -11.50 5.36 21.51
CA GLU A 274 -11.26 6.71 22.01
C GLU A 274 -12.46 7.40 22.68
N GLY A 275 -13.68 6.86 22.61
CA GLY A 275 -14.81 7.38 23.35
C GLY A 275 -16.17 7.26 22.67
N GLU A 276 -17.25 7.23 23.43
CA GLU A 276 -18.68 7.29 23.15
C GLU A 276 -19.37 6.09 22.48
N LEU A 277 -18.69 5.20 21.78
CA LEU A 277 -19.30 4.02 21.17
C LEU A 277 -19.13 2.73 21.99
N GLN A 278 -18.54 2.80 23.19
CA GLN A 278 -18.40 1.63 24.07
C GLN A 278 -19.75 1.10 24.59
N GLU A 279 -20.78 1.91 24.63
CA GLU A 279 -22.10 1.49 25.11
C GLU A 279 -22.81 0.51 24.18
N ASN A 280 -22.44 0.46 22.90
CA ASN A 280 -23.03 -0.48 21.93
C ASN A 280 -22.24 -1.78 21.73
N ARG A 281 -21.18 -2.01 22.48
CA ARG A 281 -20.34 -3.22 22.42
C ARG A 281 -20.84 -4.40 23.25
N THR A 282 -22.12 -4.62 23.35
CA THR A 282 -22.66 -5.86 23.95
C THR A 282 -22.52 -7.08 23.04
N HIS A 283 -21.99 -6.93 21.84
CA HIS A 283 -21.82 -8.02 20.89
C HIS A 283 -20.41 -8.05 20.27
N THR A 284 -19.54 -8.86 20.82
CA THR A 284 -18.43 -9.65 20.22
C THR A 284 -17.69 -9.06 18.99
N GLY A 285 -17.57 -7.74 18.80
CA GLY A 285 -16.74 -7.14 17.73
C GLY A 285 -17.17 -7.42 16.29
N LYS A 286 -18.29 -8.10 16.06
CA LYS A 286 -18.89 -8.24 14.72
C LYS A 286 -19.97 -7.20 14.57
N TYR A 287 -19.88 -6.39 13.51
CA TYR A 287 -20.98 -5.55 13.08
C TYR A 287 -22.16 -6.48 12.75
N VAL A 288 -23.17 -6.45 13.59
CA VAL A 288 -24.42 -7.16 13.31
C VAL A 288 -25.31 -6.17 12.58
N TRP A 289 -25.46 -6.34 11.29
CA TRP A 289 -26.49 -5.65 10.53
C TRP A 289 -27.82 -5.89 11.22
N PRO A 290 -28.63 -4.86 11.48
CA PRO A 290 -29.95 -5.06 12.01
C PRO A 290 -30.70 -6.02 11.07
N LYS A 291 -30.95 -7.23 11.53
CA LYS A 291 -31.58 -8.26 10.71
C LYS A 291 -32.87 -7.76 10.04
N GLU A 292 -33.55 -6.86 10.72
CA GLU A 292 -34.82 -6.25 10.28
C GLU A 292 -34.66 -5.35 9.04
N THR A 293 -33.46 -4.83 8.74
CA THR A 293 -33.25 -3.98 7.56
C THR A 293 -32.74 -4.71 6.32
N LEU A 294 -32.34 -5.99 6.43
CA LEU A 294 -31.76 -6.74 5.33
C LEU A 294 -32.49 -8.04 4.97
N ILE A 295 -33.26 -8.65 5.91
CA ILE A 295 -33.78 -10.01 5.73
C ILE A 295 -34.98 -10.08 4.81
N ASP A 296 -35.76 -9.03 4.70
CA ASP A 296 -36.98 -9.00 3.87
C ASP A 296 -36.81 -8.24 2.55
N ALA A 297 -35.60 -7.74 2.24
CA ALA A 297 -35.34 -7.02 1.00
C ALA A 297 -34.73 -7.95 -0.04
N THR A 298 -35.35 -8.11 -1.18
CA THR A 298 -34.73 -8.75 -2.34
C THR A 298 -33.74 -7.79 -3.00
N PHE A 299 -32.84 -8.33 -3.85
CA PHE A 299 -31.93 -7.48 -4.63
C PHE A 299 -32.65 -6.38 -5.45
N PRO A 300 -33.81 -6.69 -6.14
CA PRO A 300 -34.62 -5.65 -6.78
C PRO A 300 -35.09 -4.56 -5.81
N ASP A 301 -35.52 -4.92 -4.59
CA ASP A 301 -36.01 -3.93 -3.61
C ASP A 301 -34.89 -2.98 -3.17
N VAL A 302 -33.67 -3.52 -2.97
CA VAL A 302 -32.49 -2.70 -2.65
C VAL A 302 -32.16 -1.80 -3.82
N LEU A 303 -32.14 -2.30 -5.05
CA LEU A 303 -31.87 -1.51 -6.25
C LEU A 303 -32.90 -0.40 -6.43
N ASP A 304 -34.19 -0.69 -6.25
CA ASP A 304 -35.27 0.31 -6.33
C ASP A 304 -35.12 1.42 -5.31
N ARG A 305 -34.69 1.08 -4.08
CA ARG A 305 -34.36 2.07 -3.06
C ARG A 305 -33.19 2.93 -3.45
N MET A 306 -32.10 2.33 -3.96
CA MET A 306 -30.92 3.08 -4.39
C MET A 306 -31.23 4.01 -5.56
N VAL A 307 -32.06 3.58 -6.52
CA VAL A 307 -32.55 4.43 -7.62
C VAL A 307 -33.35 5.62 -7.09
N LYS A 308 -34.16 5.42 -6.08
CA LYS A 308 -34.97 6.50 -5.47
C LYS A 308 -34.12 7.51 -4.71
N GLU A 309 -33.10 7.04 -3.98
CA GLU A 309 -32.27 7.88 -3.11
C GLU A 309 -31.10 8.51 -3.86
N PHE A 310 -30.52 7.80 -4.82
CA PHE A 310 -29.26 8.19 -5.50
C PHE A 310 -29.29 7.91 -7.02
N PRO A 311 -30.31 8.41 -7.77
CA PRO A 311 -30.55 7.99 -9.17
C PRO A 311 -29.34 8.19 -10.09
N ASP A 312 -28.63 9.31 -9.92
CA ASP A 312 -27.51 9.75 -10.79
C ASP A 312 -26.14 9.32 -10.26
N GLN A 313 -26.09 8.62 -9.11
CA GLN A 313 -24.83 8.13 -8.57
C GLN A 313 -24.34 6.92 -9.38
N ILE A 314 -23.06 6.90 -9.73
CA ILE A 314 -22.42 5.78 -10.41
C ILE A 314 -22.43 4.55 -9.49
N CYS A 315 -23.10 3.47 -9.94
CA CYS A 315 -23.10 2.18 -9.24
C CYS A 315 -22.09 1.18 -9.83
N PHE A 316 -21.81 1.29 -11.14
CA PHE A 316 -20.81 0.45 -11.83
C PHE A 316 -19.94 1.25 -12.75
N LYS A 317 -18.64 0.96 -12.69
CA LYS A 317 -17.64 1.51 -13.61
C LYS A 317 -16.64 0.42 -13.96
N TYR A 318 -16.71 -0.06 -15.21
CA TYR A 318 -15.72 -0.95 -15.80
C TYR A 318 -14.77 -0.13 -16.65
N THR A 319 -13.55 0.08 -16.17
CA THR A 319 -12.56 0.94 -16.83
C THR A 319 -12.08 0.38 -18.16
N GLU A 320 -11.90 -0.94 -18.24
CA GLU A 320 -11.43 -1.63 -19.46
C GLU A 320 -12.47 -1.64 -20.60
N LEU A 321 -13.75 -1.62 -20.26
CA LEU A 321 -14.84 -1.70 -21.25
C LEU A 321 -15.52 -0.36 -21.52
N ALA A 322 -15.01 0.75 -20.95
CA ALA A 322 -15.66 2.06 -20.98
C ALA A 322 -17.15 2.01 -20.58
N TYR A 323 -17.49 1.05 -19.71
CA TYR A 323 -18.87 0.83 -19.25
C TYR A 323 -19.07 1.50 -17.90
N THR A 324 -19.92 2.52 -17.86
CA THR A 324 -20.31 3.22 -16.64
C THR A 324 -21.83 3.25 -16.56
N ARG A 325 -22.39 3.00 -15.38
CA ARG A 325 -23.84 3.06 -15.11
C ARG A 325 -24.11 3.78 -13.81
N THR A 326 -25.07 4.67 -13.84
CA THR A 326 -25.77 5.16 -12.66
C THR A 326 -26.73 4.11 -12.12
N TYR A 327 -27.27 4.30 -10.92
CA TYR A 327 -28.31 3.39 -10.39
C TYR A 327 -29.53 3.36 -11.30
N SER A 328 -29.98 4.50 -11.86
CA SER A 328 -31.11 4.53 -12.81
C SER A 328 -30.82 3.75 -14.08
N GLU A 329 -29.65 3.99 -14.71
CA GLU A 329 -29.25 3.28 -15.94
C GLU A 329 -29.09 1.77 -15.69
N PHE A 330 -28.52 1.39 -14.55
CA PHE A 330 -28.39 -0.02 -14.20
C PHE A 330 -29.74 -0.70 -13.96
N ARG A 331 -30.70 0.02 -13.37
CA ARG A 331 -32.09 -0.50 -13.24
C ARG A 331 -32.72 -0.77 -14.60
N ASP A 332 -32.55 0.15 -15.55
CA ASP A 332 -33.05 -0.02 -16.92
C ASP A 332 -32.42 -1.23 -17.61
N ASP A 333 -31.10 -1.41 -17.46
CA ASP A 333 -30.38 -2.57 -18.00
C ASP A 333 -30.91 -3.90 -17.39
N VAL A 334 -31.15 -3.94 -16.07
CA VAL A 334 -31.72 -5.11 -15.37
C VAL A 334 -33.13 -5.43 -15.89
N ASP A 335 -33.96 -4.42 -16.06
CA ASP A 335 -35.33 -4.59 -16.57
C ASP A 335 -35.32 -5.06 -18.04
N GLN A 336 -34.46 -4.54 -18.86
CA GLN A 336 -34.26 -4.96 -20.25
C GLN A 336 -33.83 -6.42 -20.33
N PHE A 337 -32.85 -6.80 -19.50
CA PHE A 337 -32.35 -8.18 -19.42
C PHE A 337 -33.43 -9.13 -18.94
N ALA A 338 -34.20 -8.77 -17.91
CA ALA A 338 -35.32 -9.57 -17.41
C ALA A 338 -36.37 -9.79 -18.48
N ARG A 339 -36.77 -8.76 -19.25
CA ARG A 339 -37.71 -8.89 -20.37
C ARG A 339 -37.17 -9.82 -21.46
N ALA A 340 -35.89 -9.78 -21.77
CA ALA A 340 -35.28 -10.70 -22.74
C ALA A 340 -35.34 -12.15 -22.25
N LEU A 341 -35.05 -12.42 -20.99
CA LEU A 341 -35.15 -13.76 -20.42
C LEU A 341 -36.58 -14.29 -20.44
N ILE A 342 -37.57 -13.46 -20.12
CA ILE A 342 -39.00 -13.82 -20.20
C ILE A 342 -39.39 -14.16 -21.65
N ALA A 343 -38.94 -13.35 -22.63
CA ALA A 343 -39.21 -13.60 -24.05
C ALA A 343 -38.55 -14.91 -24.55
N MET A 344 -37.44 -15.33 -23.94
CA MET A 344 -36.76 -16.61 -24.21
C MET A 344 -37.46 -17.80 -23.48
N GLY A 345 -38.51 -17.55 -22.69
CA GLY A 345 -39.25 -18.60 -22.01
C GLY A 345 -38.69 -19.01 -20.64
N VAL A 346 -37.74 -18.26 -20.10
CA VAL A 346 -37.19 -18.49 -18.74
C VAL A 346 -38.33 -18.21 -17.74
N LYS A 347 -38.61 -19.18 -16.89
CA LYS A 347 -39.62 -19.10 -15.83
C LYS A 347 -38.93 -19.07 -14.47
N LYS A 348 -39.61 -18.50 -13.49
CA LYS A 348 -39.21 -18.46 -12.08
C LYS A 348 -39.15 -19.87 -11.50
#